data_2bcadd8cb83f3478bf6a68ee16cc4c0e
#
_entry.id   2bcadd8cb83f3478bf6a68ee16cc4c0e
#
_cell.length_a   1.000
_cell.length_b   1.000
_cell.length_c   1.000
_cell.angle_alpha   90.00
_cell.angle_beta   90.00
_cell.angle_gamma   90.00
#
_symmetry.space_group_name_H-M   'P 1'
#
loop_
_entity.id
_entity.type
_entity.pdbx_description
1 polymer ?
#
loop_
_entity_poly.entity_id
_entity_poly.type
_entity_poly.pdbx_seq_one_letter_code
_entity_poly.pdbx_strand_id
1 'polypeptide(L)'
;MPGFMPKVSLDEIREEVADLETPEERIGYLIELGQTLPDLPKELQTEAYRVLGCQSMVWVVPEIAKEGICFRGGSDAPMVRGLVAILLSAYSGKTPKQIIDFPIDNLFDEIRLRSFLTPMRSNGLHSMVQRIQSIARAALIALDPSRNHEGIAQVLSGNQDPKSKHAQHAAIPIDACRSDFPILHQSTGSGQPIIYLDNAASSQRPASVIDCMRHVYERHYANVHRSGHDFASQTTWAMESARESLQKLLGADAVEEILFTSGTTASVNLVARSWGDSNLMAGDEILLTEMEHHSNIVPWQQLAERTGAVIRWLGVRDDFLLDMESLPNLLGPRTRLVSVTAVSNVLGTINPVGDIIAAAHRVGAKVFVDAAQSVPHGHVDAKAWDADWIAFSGHKMLGPTGIGVLYGKRELLESMPPFLGGGNMIQSVSRNGFVPASIPHRFEAGTAPIVEAIAMQPAVEYLQRVGSDAILSHERKLAKRAIEGLSQIQGLRVLGPAIEQKTGIVSFVISGVHSDQIGQYLNAKGIAIRVGHHCAMPLHERFGIGVSARASFYFYNTESEVDALVQGVEKAASLGRKS
;
A
#
# COMPACT_ATOMS: atom_id res chain seq x y z
N MET A 1 26.61 22.64 -27.66
CA MET A 1 26.06 24.00 -27.69
C MET A 1 26.49 24.70 -26.40
N PRO A 2 27.14 25.86 -26.39
CA PRO A 2 27.80 26.47 -25.21
C PRO A 2 26.86 27.34 -24.35
N GLY A 3 25.59 26.99 -24.18
CA GLY A 3 24.64 27.87 -23.51
C GLY A 3 24.03 27.36 -22.19
N PHE A 4 24.40 26.16 -21.72
CA PHE A 4 23.69 25.51 -20.62
C PHE A 4 24.58 24.90 -19.51
N MET A 5 25.87 25.15 -19.55
CA MET A 5 26.73 24.85 -18.39
C MET A 5 26.59 25.95 -17.34
N PRO A 6 26.67 25.60 -16.02
CA PRO A 6 26.79 26.62 -14.99
C PRO A 6 27.98 27.55 -15.34
N LYS A 7 27.81 28.85 -15.14
CA LYS A 7 28.84 29.84 -15.47
C LYS A 7 30.07 29.76 -14.54
N VAL A 8 29.92 29.04 -13.42
CA VAL A 8 30.94 28.90 -12.39
C VAL A 8 31.44 27.46 -12.37
N SER A 9 32.72 27.25 -12.48
CA SER A 9 33.36 25.93 -12.41
C SER A 9 33.40 25.40 -10.98
N LEU A 10 33.59 24.08 -10.84
CA LEU A 10 33.71 23.48 -9.51
C LEU A 10 34.92 23.96 -8.73
N ASP A 11 36.03 24.28 -9.42
CA ASP A 11 37.24 24.76 -8.79
C ASP A 11 37.07 26.20 -8.30
N GLU A 12 36.41 27.06 -9.05
CA GLU A 12 36.01 28.40 -8.60
C GLU A 12 35.11 28.35 -7.35
N ILE A 13 34.14 27.42 -7.32
CA ILE A 13 33.29 27.22 -6.12
C ILE A 13 34.12 26.83 -4.90
N ARG A 14 35.11 25.95 -5.08
CA ARG A 14 36.02 25.55 -3.99
C ARG A 14 36.84 26.69 -3.46
N GLU A 15 37.43 27.50 -4.34
CA GLU A 15 38.24 28.65 -3.97
C GLU A 15 37.40 29.70 -3.22
N GLU A 16 36.24 30.09 -3.75
CA GLU A 16 35.38 31.09 -3.12
C GLU A 16 34.83 30.65 -1.75
N VAL A 17 34.42 29.39 -1.62
CA VAL A 17 33.87 28.87 -0.35
C VAL A 17 34.97 28.70 0.71
N ALA A 18 36.23 28.47 0.32
CA ALA A 18 37.37 28.36 1.27
C ALA A 18 37.60 29.64 2.07
N ASP A 19 37.33 30.79 1.48
CA ASP A 19 37.54 32.12 2.09
C ASP A 19 36.35 32.57 2.98
N LEU A 20 35.24 31.83 3.00
CA LEU A 20 34.04 32.16 3.79
C LEU A 20 34.13 31.58 5.21
N GLU A 21 34.16 32.45 6.21
CA GLU A 21 34.33 32.06 7.62
C GLU A 21 32.99 31.74 8.31
N THR A 22 31.92 32.50 8.00
CA THR A 22 30.66 32.42 8.72
C THR A 22 29.55 31.64 7.94
N PRO A 23 28.59 31.02 8.64
CA PRO A 23 27.43 30.39 7.99
C PRO A 23 26.61 31.37 7.15
N GLU A 24 26.51 32.62 7.58
CA GLU A 24 25.74 33.67 6.91
C GLU A 24 26.38 34.02 5.56
N GLU A 25 27.70 34.14 5.49
CA GLU A 25 28.43 34.37 4.23
C GLU A 25 28.23 33.22 3.24
N ARG A 26 28.25 31.97 3.72
CA ARG A 26 28.04 30.78 2.90
C ARG A 26 26.61 30.69 2.35
N ILE A 27 25.61 31.06 3.16
CA ILE A 27 24.23 31.18 2.72
C ILE A 27 24.08 32.27 1.66
N GLY A 28 24.73 33.44 1.88
CA GLY A 28 24.77 34.53 0.91
C GLY A 28 25.34 34.06 -0.43
N TYR A 29 26.52 33.42 -0.40
CA TYR A 29 27.16 32.85 -1.59
C TYR A 29 26.29 31.85 -2.33
N LEU A 30 25.58 30.92 -1.62
CA LEU A 30 24.65 29.99 -2.26
C LEU A 30 23.51 30.72 -3.00
N ILE A 31 23.01 31.82 -2.42
CA ILE A 31 21.96 32.61 -3.06
C ILE A 31 22.50 33.28 -4.34
N GLU A 32 23.69 33.86 -4.27
CA GLU A 32 24.38 34.48 -5.41
C GLU A 32 24.68 33.46 -6.50
N LEU A 33 25.24 32.30 -6.13
CA LEU A 33 25.48 31.20 -7.06
C LEU A 33 24.20 30.72 -7.73
N GLY A 34 23.08 30.66 -6.99
CA GLY A 34 21.76 30.32 -7.55
C GLY A 34 21.24 31.30 -8.59
N GLN A 35 21.64 32.59 -8.52
CA GLN A 35 21.30 33.61 -9.51
C GLN A 35 22.08 33.45 -10.82
N THR A 36 23.23 32.74 -10.79
CA THR A 36 24.00 32.45 -12.01
C THR A 36 23.34 31.41 -12.92
N LEU A 37 22.42 30.59 -12.37
CA LEU A 37 21.69 29.59 -13.14
C LEU A 37 20.67 30.28 -14.05
N PRO A 38 20.61 29.92 -15.35
CA PRO A 38 19.52 30.31 -16.24
C PRO A 38 18.17 29.85 -15.66
N ASP A 39 17.12 30.64 -15.91
CA ASP A 39 15.77 30.22 -15.55
C ASP A 39 15.36 28.97 -16.32
N LEU A 40 14.84 27.98 -15.60
CA LEU A 40 14.32 26.77 -16.22
C LEU A 40 13.00 27.11 -16.95
N PRO A 41 12.87 26.85 -18.26
CA PRO A 41 11.62 27.08 -18.99
C PRO A 41 10.43 26.40 -18.33
N LYS A 42 9.26 27.03 -18.34
CA LYS A 42 8.04 26.47 -17.70
C LYS A 42 7.64 25.10 -18.25
N GLU A 43 7.92 24.87 -19.53
CA GLU A 43 7.65 23.59 -20.21
C GLU A 43 8.50 22.43 -19.65
N LEU A 44 9.61 22.75 -18.98
CA LEU A 44 10.48 21.78 -18.31
C LEU A 44 10.23 21.66 -16.80
N GLN A 45 9.40 22.53 -16.22
CA GLN A 45 8.99 22.48 -14.82
C GLN A 45 7.82 21.50 -14.61
N THR A 46 7.99 20.26 -15.06
CA THR A 46 6.98 19.19 -15.01
C THR A 46 7.25 18.22 -13.87
N GLU A 47 6.24 17.46 -13.46
CA GLU A 47 6.39 16.39 -12.46
C GLU A 47 7.41 15.32 -12.90
N ALA A 48 7.59 15.10 -14.20
CA ALA A 48 8.58 14.15 -14.74
C ALA A 48 10.03 14.51 -14.38
N TYR A 49 10.33 15.81 -14.24
CA TYR A 49 11.66 16.32 -13.90
C TYR A 49 11.77 16.78 -12.45
N ARG A 50 10.68 16.71 -11.69
CA ARG A 50 10.64 17.10 -10.29
C ARG A 50 11.49 16.17 -9.43
N VAL A 51 12.20 16.74 -8.49
CA VAL A 51 12.94 16.00 -7.46
C VAL A 51 12.04 15.85 -6.25
N LEU A 52 11.60 14.64 -5.98
CA LEU A 52 10.79 14.31 -4.81
C LEU A 52 11.64 14.32 -3.54
N GLY A 53 11.02 14.63 -2.39
CA GLY A 53 11.72 14.69 -1.09
C GLY A 53 12.37 16.04 -0.78
N CYS A 54 12.20 17.05 -1.65
CA CYS A 54 12.58 18.45 -1.37
C CYS A 54 11.35 19.23 -0.86
N GLN A 55 11.54 20.05 0.17
CA GLN A 55 10.50 20.97 0.65
C GLN A 55 10.17 22.06 -0.38
N SER A 56 11.17 22.51 -1.14
CA SER A 56 11.01 23.45 -2.26
C SER A 56 10.76 22.70 -3.56
N MET A 57 10.14 23.36 -4.52
CA MET A 57 9.99 22.82 -5.87
C MET A 57 11.34 22.81 -6.55
N VAL A 58 11.84 21.63 -6.90
CA VAL A 58 13.15 21.45 -7.56
C VAL A 58 12.95 20.58 -8.79
N TRP A 59 13.59 20.97 -9.88
CA TRP A 59 13.60 20.20 -11.13
C TRP A 59 15.02 19.94 -11.60
N VAL A 60 15.27 18.72 -12.08
CA VAL A 60 16.55 18.30 -12.72
C VAL A 60 16.23 17.62 -14.04
N VAL A 61 16.63 18.23 -15.13
CA VAL A 61 16.35 17.82 -16.50
C VAL A 61 17.63 17.32 -17.15
N PRO A 62 17.72 16.05 -17.57
CA PRO A 62 18.89 15.52 -18.27
C PRO A 62 18.86 15.90 -19.76
N GLU A 63 20.05 16.15 -20.31
CA GLU A 63 20.31 16.32 -21.73
C GLU A 63 21.47 15.41 -22.15
N ILE A 64 21.20 14.39 -22.95
CA ILE A 64 22.22 13.42 -23.33
C ILE A 64 22.95 13.89 -24.56
N ALA A 65 24.25 14.05 -24.44
CA ALA A 65 25.17 14.33 -25.53
C ALA A 65 26.05 13.11 -25.82
N LYS A 66 26.71 13.09 -26.98
CA LYS A 66 27.60 11.98 -27.37
C LYS A 66 28.76 11.75 -26.38
N GLU A 67 29.16 12.78 -25.64
CA GLU A 67 30.34 12.76 -24.77
C GLU A 67 29.98 12.66 -23.27
N GLY A 68 28.71 12.77 -22.90
CA GLY A 68 28.27 12.71 -21.50
C GLY A 68 26.83 13.21 -21.28
N ILE A 69 26.41 13.28 -20.02
CA ILE A 69 25.08 13.79 -19.64
C ILE A 69 25.25 15.23 -19.13
N CYS A 70 24.55 16.16 -19.74
CA CYS A 70 24.38 17.51 -19.22
C CYS A 70 23.06 17.62 -18.46
N PHE A 71 23.01 18.48 -17.46
CA PHE A 71 21.80 18.70 -16.68
C PHE A 71 21.41 20.17 -16.69
N ARG A 72 20.10 20.43 -16.74
CA ARG A 72 19.48 21.71 -16.40
C ARG A 72 18.74 21.54 -15.09
N GLY A 73 18.65 22.58 -14.30
CA GLY A 73 17.91 22.54 -13.06
C GLY A 73 17.45 23.90 -12.60
N GLY A 74 16.51 23.90 -11.68
CA GLY A 74 15.97 25.10 -11.06
C GLY A 74 15.18 24.78 -9.80
N SER A 75 14.90 25.82 -9.02
CA SER A 75 14.05 25.76 -7.83
C SER A 75 13.34 27.09 -7.62
N ASP A 76 12.20 27.05 -6.95
CA ASP A 76 11.46 28.23 -6.47
C ASP A 76 12.14 28.92 -5.28
N ALA A 77 13.08 28.24 -4.58
CA ALA A 77 13.80 28.78 -3.44
C ALA A 77 15.22 29.21 -3.83
N PRO A 78 15.63 30.49 -3.59
CA PRO A 78 16.93 31.02 -4.02
C PRO A 78 18.14 30.22 -3.51
N MET A 79 18.15 29.85 -2.23
CA MET A 79 19.24 29.05 -1.64
C MET A 79 19.31 27.63 -2.25
N VAL A 80 18.16 27.03 -2.56
CA VAL A 80 18.11 25.69 -3.18
C VAL A 80 18.59 25.76 -4.64
N ARG A 81 18.35 26.87 -5.35
CA ARG A 81 18.97 27.11 -6.67
C ARG A 81 20.49 27.08 -6.60
N GLY A 82 21.10 27.59 -5.53
CA GLY A 82 22.54 27.50 -5.30
C GLY A 82 23.02 26.06 -5.13
N LEU A 83 22.29 25.25 -4.38
CA LEU A 83 22.58 23.82 -4.27
C LEU A 83 22.48 23.10 -5.60
N VAL A 84 21.45 23.42 -6.40
CA VAL A 84 21.33 22.91 -7.77
C VAL A 84 22.54 23.34 -8.61
N ALA A 85 23.00 24.59 -8.52
CA ALA A 85 24.17 25.07 -9.25
C ALA A 85 25.44 24.26 -8.94
N ILE A 86 25.70 23.97 -7.65
CA ILE A 86 26.84 23.12 -7.23
C ILE A 86 26.75 21.74 -7.87
N LEU A 87 25.56 21.10 -7.82
CA LEU A 87 25.38 19.77 -8.39
C LEU A 87 25.53 19.76 -9.91
N LEU A 88 25.02 20.78 -10.60
CA LEU A 88 25.17 20.88 -12.06
C LEU A 88 26.64 21.10 -12.43
N SER A 89 27.40 21.90 -11.69
CA SER A 89 28.87 22.07 -11.89
C SER A 89 29.64 20.77 -11.61
N ALA A 90 29.17 19.96 -10.64
CA ALA A 90 29.80 18.70 -10.30
C ALA A 90 29.55 17.58 -11.31
N TYR A 91 28.37 17.53 -11.92
CA TYR A 91 27.92 16.37 -12.68
C TYR A 91 27.77 16.61 -14.19
N SER A 92 27.47 17.83 -14.65
CA SER A 92 27.24 18.09 -16.07
C SER A 92 28.46 17.82 -16.95
N GLY A 93 28.24 17.23 -18.12
CA GLY A 93 29.29 16.90 -19.08
C GLY A 93 30.07 15.61 -18.78
N LYS A 94 29.76 14.93 -17.68
CA LYS A 94 30.40 13.65 -17.32
C LYS A 94 29.70 12.47 -17.95
N THR A 95 30.45 11.39 -18.22
CA THR A 95 29.87 10.11 -18.65
C THR A 95 29.02 9.49 -17.53
N PRO A 96 28.06 8.62 -17.84
CA PRO A 96 27.24 7.93 -16.84
C PRO A 96 28.06 7.27 -15.73
N LYS A 97 29.16 6.60 -16.09
CA LYS A 97 30.06 5.97 -15.12
C LYS A 97 30.75 6.99 -14.22
N GLN A 98 31.24 8.08 -14.78
CA GLN A 98 31.89 9.16 -14.01
C GLN A 98 30.91 9.85 -13.05
N ILE A 99 29.61 9.96 -13.40
CA ILE A 99 28.57 10.50 -12.52
C ILE A 99 28.32 9.56 -11.33
N ILE A 100 28.21 8.26 -11.60
CA ILE A 100 27.95 7.25 -10.55
C ILE A 100 29.11 7.16 -9.57
N ASP A 101 30.36 7.18 -10.10
CA ASP A 101 31.58 7.00 -9.32
C ASP A 101 32.08 8.33 -8.69
N PHE A 102 31.41 9.46 -8.95
CA PHE A 102 31.85 10.77 -8.44
C PHE A 102 31.67 10.86 -6.92
N PRO A 103 32.77 11.16 -6.15
CA PRO A 103 32.75 11.17 -4.70
C PRO A 103 32.13 12.48 -4.18
N ILE A 104 30.83 12.66 -4.37
CA ILE A 104 30.11 13.91 -4.07
C ILE A 104 30.19 14.29 -2.58
N ASP A 105 30.25 13.29 -1.69
CA ASP A 105 30.35 13.51 -0.25
C ASP A 105 31.67 14.20 0.13
N ASN A 106 32.78 13.83 -0.53
CA ASN A 106 34.08 14.50 -0.33
C ASN A 106 33.97 15.98 -0.74
N LEU A 107 33.31 16.30 -1.85
CA LEU A 107 33.05 17.67 -2.26
C LEU A 107 32.27 18.45 -1.20
N PHE A 108 31.18 17.84 -0.66
CA PHE A 108 30.37 18.48 0.37
C PHE A 108 31.16 18.74 1.66
N ASP A 109 32.07 17.87 2.01
CA ASP A 109 32.98 18.05 3.15
C ASP A 109 34.03 19.11 2.88
N GLU A 110 34.65 19.13 1.69
CA GLU A 110 35.61 20.15 1.25
C GLU A 110 35.02 21.57 1.34
N ILE A 111 33.82 21.77 0.82
CA ILE A 111 33.13 23.06 0.86
C ILE A 111 32.34 23.28 2.16
N ARG A 112 32.49 22.40 3.15
CA ARG A 112 31.80 22.42 4.47
C ARG A 112 30.28 22.64 4.38
N LEU A 113 29.66 22.15 3.29
CA LEU A 113 28.27 22.41 2.96
C LEU A 113 27.33 21.91 4.07
N ARG A 114 27.64 20.75 4.66
CA ARG A 114 26.81 20.12 5.70
C ARG A 114 26.75 20.91 7.00
N SER A 115 27.73 21.75 7.30
CA SER A 115 27.85 22.45 8.58
C SER A 115 26.82 23.56 8.80
N PHE A 116 26.16 24.04 7.73
CA PHE A 116 25.21 25.15 7.79
C PHE A 116 23.87 24.84 7.11
N LEU A 117 23.69 23.63 6.54
CA LEU A 117 22.39 23.18 6.04
C LEU A 117 21.56 22.62 7.19
N THR A 118 20.29 22.99 7.22
CA THR A 118 19.31 22.32 8.11
C THR A 118 19.15 20.86 7.66
N PRO A 119 18.79 19.93 8.57
CA PRO A 119 18.55 18.52 8.23
C PRO A 119 17.61 18.34 7.03
N MET A 120 16.57 19.17 6.94
CA MET A 120 15.58 19.14 5.87
C MET A 120 16.17 19.54 4.50
N ARG A 121 17.09 20.50 4.47
CA ARG A 121 17.81 20.93 3.26
C ARG A 121 18.88 19.92 2.84
N SER A 122 19.53 19.27 3.81
CA SER A 122 20.45 18.17 3.55
C SER A 122 19.75 17.00 2.90
N ASN A 123 18.54 16.66 3.34
CA ASN A 123 17.70 15.62 2.70
C ASN A 123 17.34 16.00 1.26
N GLY A 124 16.94 17.24 1.01
CA GLY A 124 16.67 17.73 -0.35
C GLY A 124 17.91 17.65 -1.27
N LEU A 125 19.08 18.01 -0.75
CA LEU A 125 20.35 17.90 -1.48
C LEU A 125 20.65 16.44 -1.85
N HIS A 126 20.47 15.52 -0.91
CA HIS A 126 20.66 14.09 -1.14
C HIS A 126 19.68 13.55 -2.20
N SER A 127 18.41 13.96 -2.14
CA SER A 127 17.40 13.59 -3.14
C SER A 127 17.78 14.06 -4.56
N MET A 128 18.35 15.26 -4.68
CA MET A 128 18.88 15.78 -5.96
C MET A 128 20.04 14.94 -6.48
N VAL A 129 20.99 14.57 -5.62
CA VAL A 129 22.12 13.69 -5.98
C VAL A 129 21.62 12.34 -6.47
N GLN A 130 20.71 11.72 -5.72
CA GLN A 130 20.13 10.43 -6.11
C GLN A 130 19.41 10.50 -7.45
N ARG A 131 18.65 11.57 -7.70
CA ARG A 131 17.99 11.78 -8.99
C ARG A 131 19.00 11.81 -10.14
N ILE A 132 20.09 12.57 -10.00
CA ILE A 132 21.16 12.66 -11.00
C ILE A 132 21.82 11.29 -11.22
N GLN A 133 22.15 10.58 -10.14
CA GLN A 133 22.78 9.25 -10.24
C GLN A 133 21.83 8.19 -10.82
N SER A 134 20.52 8.27 -10.51
CA SER A 134 19.53 7.35 -11.10
C SER A 134 19.42 7.53 -12.62
N ILE A 135 19.45 8.78 -13.09
CA ILE A 135 19.49 9.11 -14.51
C ILE A 135 20.77 8.54 -15.17
N ALA A 136 21.91 8.67 -14.51
CA ALA A 136 23.18 8.12 -15.01
C ALA A 136 23.17 6.58 -15.05
N ARG A 137 22.61 5.90 -14.04
CA ARG A 137 22.45 4.42 -14.06
C ARG A 137 21.54 3.98 -15.19
N ALA A 138 20.42 4.66 -15.41
CA ALA A 138 19.53 4.40 -16.52
C ALA A 138 20.24 4.57 -17.87
N ALA A 139 21.02 5.64 -18.03
CA ALA A 139 21.80 5.90 -19.23
C ALA A 139 22.93 4.85 -19.44
N LEU A 140 23.56 4.36 -18.37
CA LEU A 140 24.58 3.31 -18.46
C LEU A 140 24.01 1.97 -18.94
N ILE A 141 22.82 1.59 -18.42
CA ILE A 141 22.08 0.41 -18.88
C ILE A 141 21.67 0.56 -20.35
N ALA A 142 21.41 1.77 -20.75
CA ALA A 142 21.00 2.20 -22.06
C ALA A 142 22.10 2.07 -23.13
N LEU A 143 23.33 2.29 -22.74
CA LEU A 143 24.49 2.27 -23.62
C LEU A 143 25.12 0.88 -23.74
N ASP A 144 24.56 -0.16 -23.10
CA ASP A 144 25.02 -1.55 -23.23
C ASP A 144 24.57 -2.12 -24.59
N PRO A 145 25.53 -2.44 -25.50
CA PRO A 145 25.22 -2.91 -26.86
C PRO A 145 24.51 -4.28 -26.91
N SER A 146 24.43 -4.99 -25.77
CA SER A 146 23.79 -6.31 -25.66
C SER A 146 22.28 -6.25 -25.41
N ARG A 147 21.68 -5.05 -25.25
CA ARG A 147 20.26 -4.87 -24.93
C ARG A 147 19.54 -3.98 -25.95
N ASN A 148 18.31 -4.33 -26.29
CA ASN A 148 17.45 -3.65 -27.27
C ASN A 148 17.13 -2.19 -26.88
N HIS A 149 17.31 -1.26 -27.82
CA HIS A 149 17.35 0.20 -27.62
C HIS A 149 16.00 0.94 -27.43
N GLU A 150 14.86 0.28 -27.51
CA GLU A 150 13.54 0.97 -27.52
C GLU A 150 13.09 1.56 -26.16
N GLY A 151 13.59 1.07 -25.03
CA GLY A 151 13.19 1.53 -23.69
C GLY A 151 13.85 2.82 -23.20
N ILE A 152 14.87 3.31 -23.89
CA ILE A 152 15.84 4.30 -23.42
C ILE A 152 15.42 5.72 -23.75
N ALA A 153 14.98 5.97 -24.98
CA ALA A 153 14.50 7.28 -25.43
C ALA A 153 13.36 7.80 -24.54
N GLN A 154 12.62 6.89 -23.96
CA GLN A 154 11.45 7.13 -23.13
C GLN A 154 11.78 7.56 -21.68
N VAL A 155 12.83 7.00 -21.05
CA VAL A 155 13.28 7.37 -19.68
C VAL A 155 13.92 8.77 -19.68
N LEU A 156 14.49 9.15 -20.81
CA LEU A 156 15.29 10.36 -20.95
C LEU A 156 14.50 11.57 -21.47
N SER A 157 13.39 11.33 -22.18
CA SER A 157 12.57 12.40 -22.77
C SER A 157 11.51 12.99 -21.84
N GLY A 158 11.35 12.48 -20.62
CA GLY A 158 10.30 12.92 -19.70
C GLY A 158 8.87 12.60 -20.17
N ASN A 159 8.72 12.03 -21.36
CA ASN A 159 7.43 11.62 -21.90
C ASN A 159 7.02 10.30 -21.23
N GLN A 160 6.48 10.40 -20.03
CA GLN A 160 5.67 9.33 -19.46
C GLN A 160 4.26 9.49 -20.03
N ASP A 161 3.96 8.76 -21.10
CA ASP A 161 2.59 8.40 -21.41
C ASP A 161 2.04 7.64 -20.19
N PRO A 162 0.94 8.09 -19.56
CA PRO A 162 0.38 7.41 -18.37
C PRO A 162 0.00 5.95 -18.64
N LYS A 163 0.00 5.53 -19.93
CA LYS A 163 -0.32 4.15 -20.35
C LYS A 163 0.91 3.27 -20.60
N SER A 164 2.12 3.78 -20.53
CA SER A 164 3.32 2.98 -20.73
C SER A 164 4.32 3.26 -19.62
N LYS A 165 4.36 2.44 -18.59
CA LYS A 165 5.55 2.00 -17.88
C LYS A 165 5.31 1.62 -16.43
N HIS A 166 4.79 0.47 -16.34
CA HIS A 166 5.51 -0.50 -15.53
C HIS A 166 6.73 -0.93 -16.38
N ALA A 167 7.96 -0.87 -15.88
CA ALA A 167 8.98 -1.80 -16.34
C ALA A 167 8.30 -3.16 -16.22
N GLN A 168 7.98 -3.79 -17.35
CA GLN A 168 7.32 -5.10 -17.37
C GLN A 168 8.33 -6.08 -16.80
N HIS A 169 8.37 -6.19 -15.46
CA HIS A 169 8.81 -7.42 -14.85
C HIS A 169 7.93 -8.49 -15.47
N ALA A 170 8.53 -9.48 -16.15
CA ALA A 170 7.78 -10.50 -16.83
C ALA A 170 6.66 -11.03 -15.92
N ALA A 171 5.46 -11.18 -16.48
CA ALA A 171 4.32 -11.74 -15.75
C ALA A 171 4.74 -13.06 -15.12
N ILE A 172 4.34 -13.30 -13.88
CA ILE A 172 4.60 -14.57 -13.19
C ILE A 172 3.45 -15.52 -13.54
N PRO A 173 3.71 -16.62 -14.25
CA PRO A 173 2.69 -17.64 -14.46
C PRO A 173 2.22 -18.21 -13.13
N ILE A 174 0.92 -18.42 -12.97
CA ILE A 174 0.33 -18.95 -11.73
C ILE A 174 0.98 -20.26 -11.30
N ASP A 175 1.24 -21.16 -12.24
CA ASP A 175 1.85 -22.47 -11.97
C ASP A 175 3.28 -22.37 -11.42
N ALA A 176 3.97 -21.24 -11.65
CA ALA A 176 5.32 -20.99 -11.16
C ALA A 176 5.35 -20.30 -9.78
N CYS A 177 4.24 -19.68 -9.36
CA CYS A 177 4.20 -18.85 -8.15
C CYS A 177 4.55 -19.62 -6.87
N ARG A 178 4.09 -20.88 -6.73
CA ARG A 178 4.23 -21.66 -5.49
C ARG A 178 5.67 -21.80 -5.01
N SER A 179 6.64 -21.87 -5.92
CA SER A 179 8.07 -22.00 -5.60
C SER A 179 8.63 -20.82 -4.83
N ASP A 180 8.01 -19.66 -4.96
CA ASP A 180 8.44 -18.41 -4.32
C ASP A 180 8.01 -18.30 -2.85
N PHE A 181 7.24 -19.28 -2.34
CA PHE A 181 6.70 -19.29 -0.99
C PHE A 181 7.38 -20.36 -0.11
N PRO A 182 8.46 -20.03 0.62
CA PRO A 182 9.27 -21.02 1.33
C PRO A 182 8.50 -21.89 2.33
N ILE A 183 7.49 -21.34 2.98
CA ILE A 183 6.67 -22.06 3.97
C ILE A 183 5.85 -23.20 3.36
N LEU A 184 5.45 -23.08 2.09
CA LEU A 184 4.64 -24.11 1.42
C LEU A 184 5.43 -25.37 1.06
N HIS A 185 6.76 -25.34 1.25
CA HIS A 185 7.67 -26.47 1.06
C HIS A 185 8.03 -27.17 2.38
N GLN A 186 7.42 -26.73 3.49
CA GLN A 186 7.62 -27.34 4.81
C GLN A 186 6.69 -28.53 5.00
N SER A 187 7.00 -29.31 6.03
CA SER A 187 6.13 -30.37 6.54
C SER A 187 5.65 -30.05 7.95
N THR A 188 4.52 -30.58 8.33
CA THR A 188 4.02 -30.52 9.71
C THR A 188 4.96 -31.28 10.67
N GLY A 189 4.80 -31.07 11.97
CA GLY A 189 5.53 -31.83 12.99
C GLY A 189 5.32 -33.35 12.92
N SER A 190 4.26 -33.81 12.25
CA SER A 190 3.98 -35.23 11.97
C SER A 190 4.54 -35.71 10.60
N GLY A 191 5.31 -34.87 9.90
CA GLY A 191 5.93 -35.21 8.61
C GLY A 191 4.98 -35.15 7.41
N GLN A 192 3.75 -34.64 7.56
CA GLN A 192 2.83 -34.45 6.44
C GLN A 192 3.16 -33.15 5.67
N PRO A 193 3.09 -33.13 4.32
CA PRO A 193 3.16 -31.88 3.57
C PRO A 193 2.10 -30.88 4.04
N ILE A 194 2.45 -29.58 4.08
CA ILE A 194 1.51 -28.53 4.44
C ILE A 194 0.60 -28.24 3.26
N ILE A 195 -0.71 -28.36 3.47
CA ILE A 195 -1.78 -27.85 2.59
C ILE A 195 -2.43 -26.66 3.30
N TYR A 196 -2.08 -25.45 2.88
CA TYR A 196 -2.53 -24.22 3.55
C TYR A 196 -3.73 -23.61 2.83
N LEU A 197 -4.91 -23.74 3.43
CA LEU A 197 -6.20 -23.28 2.91
C LEU A 197 -6.90 -22.29 3.86
N ASP A 198 -6.14 -21.49 4.62
CA ASP A 198 -6.67 -20.43 5.50
C ASP A 198 -6.20 -19.02 5.06
N ASN A 199 -6.17 -18.79 3.74
CA ASN A 199 -5.67 -17.55 3.15
C ASN A 199 -6.53 -16.31 3.49
N ALA A 200 -7.82 -16.47 3.67
CA ALA A 200 -8.72 -15.38 4.09
C ALA A 200 -8.45 -14.91 5.54
N ALA A 201 -7.73 -15.69 6.35
CA ALA A 201 -7.21 -15.25 7.64
C ALA A 201 -5.88 -14.51 7.48
N SER A 202 -4.92 -15.09 6.74
CA SER A 202 -3.61 -14.50 6.44
C SER A 202 -3.01 -15.23 5.23
N SER A 203 -2.56 -14.53 4.20
CA SER A 203 -1.80 -15.14 3.10
C SER A 203 -0.38 -15.51 3.54
N GLN A 204 0.33 -16.32 2.76
CA GLN A 204 1.75 -16.58 2.96
C GLN A 204 2.60 -15.49 2.28
N ARG A 205 3.90 -15.42 2.62
CA ARG A 205 4.82 -14.39 2.10
C ARG A 205 5.75 -15.00 1.07
N PRO A 206 5.93 -14.36 -0.11
CA PRO A 206 6.97 -14.76 -1.04
C PRO A 206 8.36 -14.40 -0.48
N ALA A 207 9.38 -15.11 -0.95
CA ALA A 207 10.77 -14.88 -0.57
C ALA A 207 11.19 -13.41 -0.73
N SER A 208 10.71 -12.73 -1.78
CA SER A 208 11.00 -11.31 -2.04
C SER A 208 10.60 -10.38 -0.90
N VAL A 209 9.47 -10.63 -0.25
CA VAL A 209 9.00 -9.85 0.93
C VAL A 209 9.86 -10.16 2.16
N ILE A 210 10.16 -11.44 2.39
CA ILE A 210 10.99 -11.88 3.54
C ILE A 210 12.41 -11.31 3.40
N ASP A 211 13.00 -11.40 2.21
CA ASP A 211 14.34 -10.92 1.91
C ASP A 211 14.43 -9.40 1.99
N CYS A 212 13.39 -8.68 1.57
CA CYS A 212 13.31 -7.23 1.75
C CYS A 212 13.39 -6.83 3.23
N MET A 213 12.58 -7.46 4.10
CA MET A 213 12.61 -7.19 5.53
C MET A 213 13.99 -7.46 6.15
N ARG A 214 14.59 -8.61 5.81
CA ARG A 214 15.94 -8.97 6.24
C ARG A 214 16.97 -7.95 5.77
N HIS A 215 16.92 -7.56 4.49
CA HIS A 215 17.87 -6.61 3.89
C HIS A 215 17.81 -5.24 4.57
N VAL A 216 16.60 -4.72 4.88
CA VAL A 216 16.46 -3.44 5.58
C VAL A 216 17.15 -3.49 6.94
N TYR A 217 16.89 -4.52 7.76
CA TYR A 217 17.53 -4.65 9.07
C TYR A 217 19.05 -4.84 9.00
N GLU A 218 19.55 -5.58 8.01
CA GLU A 218 20.97 -5.87 7.88
C GLU A 218 21.81 -4.71 7.30
N ARG A 219 21.18 -3.82 6.52
CA ARG A 219 21.94 -2.89 5.66
C ARG A 219 21.72 -1.40 5.92
N HIS A 220 20.50 -0.97 6.21
CA HIS A 220 20.22 0.47 6.27
C HIS A 220 19.09 0.86 7.22
N TYR A 221 18.77 0.06 8.24
CA TYR A 221 17.72 0.39 9.19
C TYR A 221 18.07 1.63 10.03
N ALA A 222 17.17 2.60 10.01
CA ALA A 222 17.20 3.78 10.87
C ALA A 222 15.80 4.35 11.07
N ASN A 223 15.62 5.24 12.06
CA ASN A 223 14.37 6.00 12.18
C ASN A 223 14.23 6.97 11.01
N VAL A 224 12.99 7.16 10.54
CA VAL A 224 12.65 7.92 9.34
C VAL A 224 12.38 9.40 9.62
N HIS A 225 12.42 10.25 8.58
CA HIS A 225 12.00 11.67 8.50
C HIS A 225 12.82 12.71 9.26
N ARG A 226 13.51 12.39 10.38
CA ARG A 226 14.08 13.40 11.27
C ARG A 226 15.59 13.36 11.44
N SER A 227 16.27 12.39 10.88
CA SER A 227 17.72 12.22 11.02
C SER A 227 18.46 12.60 9.73
N GLY A 228 19.57 13.33 9.84
CA GLY A 228 20.35 13.81 8.71
C GLY A 228 21.50 12.89 8.28
N HIS A 229 21.46 11.59 8.62
CA HIS A 229 22.47 10.62 8.22
C HIS A 229 21.95 9.66 7.13
N ASP A 230 22.87 9.05 6.38
CA ASP A 230 22.55 8.28 5.17
C ASP A 230 21.56 7.15 5.40
N PHE A 231 21.70 6.38 6.48
CA PHE A 231 20.75 5.29 6.78
C PHE A 231 19.32 5.79 6.94
N ALA A 232 19.13 6.92 7.64
CA ALA A 232 17.80 7.51 7.82
C ALA A 232 17.22 8.00 6.50
N SER A 233 18.05 8.59 5.64
CA SER A 233 17.63 9.05 4.30
C SER A 233 17.23 7.89 3.41
N GLN A 234 18.03 6.83 3.36
CA GLN A 234 17.72 5.61 2.59
C GLN A 234 16.44 4.93 3.09
N THR A 235 16.30 4.80 4.42
CA THR A 235 15.12 4.17 5.03
C THR A 235 13.85 5.00 4.79
N THR A 236 13.95 6.34 4.90
CA THR A 236 12.84 7.26 4.58
C THR A 236 12.42 7.12 3.12
N TRP A 237 13.39 7.14 2.20
CA TRP A 237 13.09 6.98 0.78
C TRP A 237 12.40 5.64 0.49
N ALA A 238 12.89 4.54 1.06
CA ALA A 238 12.30 3.22 0.86
C ALA A 238 10.85 3.15 1.39
N MET A 239 10.59 3.77 2.54
CA MET A 239 9.24 3.81 3.13
C MET A 239 8.28 4.66 2.27
N GLU A 240 8.72 5.83 1.78
CA GLU A 240 7.88 6.67 0.93
C GLU A 240 7.68 6.05 -0.48
N SER A 241 8.67 5.33 -1.02
CA SER A 241 8.51 4.54 -2.26
C SER A 241 7.45 3.43 -2.11
N ALA A 242 7.38 2.80 -0.94
CA ALA A 242 6.31 1.84 -0.65
C ALA A 242 4.93 2.52 -0.61
N ARG A 243 4.83 3.73 -0.04
CA ARG A 243 3.60 4.54 -0.06
C ARG A 243 3.17 4.89 -1.48
N GLU A 244 4.09 5.30 -2.35
CA GLU A 244 3.82 5.54 -3.77
C GLU A 244 3.34 4.28 -4.51
N SER A 245 3.89 3.11 -4.20
CA SER A 245 3.44 1.85 -4.77
C SER A 245 2.00 1.52 -4.37
N LEU A 246 1.62 1.80 -3.12
CA LEU A 246 0.26 1.64 -2.61
C LEU A 246 -0.70 2.66 -3.21
N GLN A 247 -0.27 3.92 -3.38
CA GLN A 247 -1.02 4.96 -4.08
C GLN A 247 -1.39 4.51 -5.51
N LYS A 248 -0.41 3.96 -6.24
CA LYS A 248 -0.63 3.44 -7.60
C LYS A 248 -1.52 2.20 -7.61
N LEU A 249 -1.37 1.30 -6.64
CA LEU A 249 -2.21 0.09 -6.51
C LEU A 249 -3.69 0.46 -6.36
N LEU A 250 -3.99 1.49 -5.57
CA LEU A 250 -5.35 1.94 -5.28
C LEU A 250 -5.90 2.95 -6.30
N GLY A 251 -5.09 3.46 -7.23
CA GLY A 251 -5.49 4.52 -8.15
C GLY A 251 -5.78 5.86 -7.46
N ALA A 252 -5.18 6.11 -6.28
CA ALA A 252 -5.35 7.35 -5.54
C ALA A 252 -4.70 8.54 -6.27
N ASP A 253 -5.28 9.74 -6.15
CA ASP A 253 -4.81 10.93 -6.86
C ASP A 253 -3.48 11.46 -6.29
N ALA A 254 -3.26 11.28 -4.98
CA ALA A 254 -2.06 11.77 -4.31
C ALA A 254 -1.52 10.80 -3.25
N VAL A 255 -0.21 10.83 -3.05
CA VAL A 255 0.49 9.97 -2.09
C VAL A 255 0.08 10.27 -0.64
N GLU A 256 -0.31 11.50 -0.34
CA GLU A 256 -0.77 11.97 0.96
C GLU A 256 -2.14 11.39 1.36
N GLU A 257 -2.87 10.79 0.42
CA GLU A 257 -4.13 10.06 0.66
C GLU A 257 -3.91 8.65 1.21
N ILE A 258 -2.64 8.20 1.30
CA ILE A 258 -2.25 6.88 1.79
C ILE A 258 -1.65 7.00 3.20
N LEU A 259 -2.30 6.40 4.17
CA LEU A 259 -1.85 6.36 5.56
C LEU A 259 -1.44 4.94 5.94
N PHE A 260 -0.31 4.81 6.62
CA PHE A 260 0.07 3.56 7.27
C PHE A 260 -0.64 3.42 8.62
N THR A 261 -1.25 2.28 8.84
CA THR A 261 -1.89 1.89 10.10
C THR A 261 -1.39 0.50 10.52
N SER A 262 -1.80 -0.01 11.68
CA SER A 262 -1.45 -1.39 12.06
C SER A 262 -2.36 -2.45 11.44
N GLY A 263 -3.30 -2.09 10.59
CA GLY A 263 -4.24 -2.98 9.89
C GLY A 263 -5.62 -2.36 9.75
N THR A 264 -6.52 -3.07 9.04
CA THR A 264 -7.90 -2.62 8.79
C THR A 264 -8.63 -2.21 10.07
N THR A 265 -8.48 -2.99 11.14
CA THR A 265 -9.12 -2.67 12.44
C THR A 265 -8.69 -1.29 12.96
N ALA A 266 -7.40 -0.96 12.88
CA ALA A 266 -6.90 0.36 13.28
C ALA A 266 -7.42 1.47 12.36
N SER A 267 -7.53 1.21 11.06
CA SER A 267 -8.08 2.14 10.08
C SER A 267 -9.55 2.48 10.36
N VAL A 268 -10.39 1.48 10.64
CA VAL A 268 -11.80 1.71 11.01
C VAL A 268 -11.89 2.53 12.30
N ASN A 269 -11.10 2.18 13.33
CA ASN A 269 -11.08 2.94 14.59
C ASN A 269 -10.59 4.38 14.38
N LEU A 270 -9.61 4.61 13.52
CA LEU A 270 -9.12 5.95 13.19
C LEU A 270 -10.27 6.79 12.61
N VAL A 271 -10.97 6.30 11.60
CA VAL A 271 -12.09 7.05 11.00
C VAL A 271 -13.23 7.24 12.01
N ALA A 272 -13.57 6.21 12.79
CA ALA A 272 -14.62 6.29 13.80
C ALA A 272 -14.33 7.34 14.88
N ARG A 273 -13.06 7.43 15.35
CA ARG A 273 -12.65 8.32 16.42
C ARG A 273 -12.29 9.74 15.96
N SER A 274 -11.80 9.86 14.74
CA SER A 274 -11.41 11.15 14.17
C SER A 274 -12.58 11.80 13.45
N TRP A 275 -13.02 11.22 12.34
CA TRP A 275 -14.13 11.77 11.58
C TRP A 275 -15.48 11.58 12.30
N GLY A 276 -15.74 10.36 12.80
CA GLY A 276 -17.04 9.99 13.38
C GLY A 276 -17.40 10.84 14.61
N ASP A 277 -16.51 10.90 15.61
CA ASP A 277 -16.74 11.69 16.84
C ASP A 277 -16.93 13.20 16.55
N SER A 278 -16.43 13.70 15.40
CA SER A 278 -16.54 15.13 15.02
C SER A 278 -17.74 15.45 14.15
N ASN A 279 -18.37 14.45 13.50
CA ASN A 279 -19.38 14.67 12.47
C ASN A 279 -20.74 14.00 12.75
N LEU A 280 -20.82 13.08 13.72
CA LEU A 280 -22.07 12.41 14.06
C LEU A 280 -22.65 12.93 15.38
N MET A 281 -23.96 13.03 15.41
CA MET A 281 -24.75 13.43 16.60
C MET A 281 -25.93 12.47 16.81
N ALA A 282 -26.63 12.66 17.93
CA ALA A 282 -27.77 11.83 18.28
C ALA A 282 -28.86 11.87 17.20
N GLY A 283 -29.29 10.67 16.80
CA GLY A 283 -30.28 10.46 15.75
C GLY A 283 -29.73 10.40 14.32
N ASP A 284 -28.44 10.66 14.10
CA ASP A 284 -27.77 10.33 12.83
C ASP A 284 -27.71 8.82 12.65
N GLU A 285 -27.62 8.35 11.42
CA GLU A 285 -27.67 6.92 11.10
C GLU A 285 -26.35 6.44 10.46
N ILE A 286 -25.89 5.27 10.90
CA ILE A 286 -24.77 4.51 10.32
C ILE A 286 -25.36 3.25 9.70
N LEU A 287 -25.20 3.05 8.39
CA LEU A 287 -25.63 1.84 7.70
C LEU A 287 -24.47 0.86 7.61
N LEU A 288 -24.65 -0.34 8.16
CA LEU A 288 -23.76 -1.50 8.05
C LEU A 288 -24.43 -2.61 7.26
N THR A 289 -23.67 -3.63 6.84
CA THR A 289 -24.24 -4.86 6.29
C THR A 289 -24.13 -6.03 7.27
N GLU A 290 -25.01 -7.02 7.16
CA GLU A 290 -24.90 -8.25 7.95
C GLU A 290 -23.66 -9.10 7.57
N MET A 291 -22.96 -8.77 6.47
CA MET A 291 -21.73 -9.46 6.03
C MET A 291 -20.45 -8.96 6.70
N GLU A 292 -20.52 -7.90 7.51
CA GLU A 292 -19.33 -7.23 7.99
C GLU A 292 -18.49 -8.11 8.93
N HIS A 293 -17.17 -7.98 8.81
CA HIS A 293 -16.24 -8.46 9.82
C HIS A 293 -16.39 -7.63 11.11
N HIS A 294 -16.17 -8.23 12.29
CA HIS A 294 -16.31 -7.53 13.57
C HIS A 294 -15.49 -6.24 13.64
N SER A 295 -14.34 -6.16 12.95
CA SER A 295 -13.54 -4.93 12.86
C SER A 295 -14.27 -3.78 12.18
N ASN A 296 -15.26 -4.08 11.33
CA ASN A 296 -16.10 -3.10 10.63
C ASN A 296 -17.51 -3.01 11.23
N ILE A 297 -17.71 -3.51 12.44
CA ILE A 297 -18.94 -3.41 13.23
C ILE A 297 -18.67 -2.68 14.55
N VAL A 298 -17.79 -3.26 15.38
CA VAL A 298 -17.58 -2.84 16.77
C VAL A 298 -17.15 -1.36 16.90
N PRO A 299 -16.24 -0.82 16.09
CA PRO A 299 -15.88 0.59 16.20
C PRO A 299 -17.05 1.54 15.92
N TRP A 300 -17.95 1.15 15.00
CA TRP A 300 -19.16 1.91 14.70
C TRP A 300 -20.21 1.81 15.81
N GLN A 301 -20.35 0.64 16.46
CA GLN A 301 -21.19 0.48 17.66
C GLN A 301 -20.67 1.36 18.80
N GLN A 302 -19.35 1.37 19.03
CA GLN A 302 -18.75 2.26 20.04
C GLN A 302 -18.92 3.75 19.68
N LEU A 303 -18.88 4.12 18.40
CA LEU A 303 -19.18 5.46 17.94
C LEU A 303 -20.65 5.83 18.21
N ALA A 304 -21.58 4.94 17.84
CA ALA A 304 -23.01 5.13 18.07
C ALA A 304 -23.34 5.31 19.55
N GLU A 305 -22.72 4.50 20.43
CA GLU A 305 -22.87 4.64 21.88
C GLU A 305 -22.41 6.03 22.39
N ARG A 306 -21.28 6.55 21.86
CA ARG A 306 -20.75 7.86 22.29
C ARG A 306 -21.55 9.04 21.77
N THR A 307 -22.06 8.94 20.55
CA THR A 307 -22.71 10.07 19.84
C THR A 307 -24.22 10.05 19.92
N GLY A 308 -24.84 8.91 20.26
CA GLY A 308 -26.28 8.69 20.16
C GLY A 308 -26.76 8.43 18.73
N ALA A 309 -25.87 8.12 17.80
CA ALA A 309 -26.20 7.69 16.44
C ALA A 309 -26.86 6.29 16.46
N VAL A 310 -27.60 5.96 15.40
CA VAL A 310 -28.35 4.70 15.27
C VAL A 310 -27.74 3.83 14.19
N ILE A 311 -27.49 2.56 14.49
CA ILE A 311 -27.03 1.59 13.49
C ILE A 311 -28.22 0.99 12.75
N ARG A 312 -28.17 1.05 11.42
CA ARG A 312 -29.09 0.39 10.50
C ARG A 312 -28.36 -0.75 9.80
N TRP A 313 -29.10 -1.76 9.37
CA TRP A 313 -28.53 -2.97 8.76
C TRP A 313 -29.11 -3.23 7.38
N LEU A 314 -28.22 -3.40 6.39
CA LEU A 314 -28.55 -3.93 5.08
C LEU A 314 -28.47 -5.47 5.15
N GLY A 315 -29.59 -6.13 4.96
CA GLY A 315 -29.72 -7.57 5.09
C GLY A 315 -29.01 -8.36 4.00
N VAL A 316 -28.81 -9.65 4.27
CA VAL A 316 -28.33 -10.65 3.30
C VAL A 316 -29.47 -11.56 2.92
N ARG A 317 -29.68 -11.77 1.61
CA ARG A 317 -30.72 -12.65 1.06
C ARG A 317 -30.33 -14.13 1.18
N ASP A 318 -31.28 -15.03 0.92
CA ASP A 318 -31.04 -16.48 0.98
C ASP A 318 -30.07 -17.01 -0.10
N ASP A 319 -29.86 -16.24 -1.17
CA ASP A 319 -28.83 -16.47 -2.20
C ASP A 319 -27.43 -15.97 -1.83
N PHE A 320 -27.24 -15.52 -0.58
CA PHE A 320 -26.00 -15.01 -0.02
C PHE A 320 -25.50 -13.69 -0.65
N LEU A 321 -26.38 -12.91 -1.28
CA LEU A 321 -26.11 -11.56 -1.77
C LEU A 321 -26.73 -10.52 -0.85
N LEU A 322 -26.23 -9.27 -0.91
CA LEU A 322 -26.86 -8.16 -0.21
C LEU A 322 -28.24 -7.86 -0.80
N ASP A 323 -29.19 -7.48 0.06
CA ASP A 323 -30.52 -7.05 -0.35
C ASP A 323 -30.50 -5.61 -0.89
N MET A 324 -30.00 -5.49 -2.13
CA MET A 324 -29.88 -4.19 -2.79
C MET A 324 -31.24 -3.53 -3.09
N GLU A 325 -32.34 -4.28 -3.09
CA GLU A 325 -33.69 -3.74 -3.31
C GLU A 325 -34.16 -2.93 -2.09
N SER A 326 -33.74 -3.32 -0.89
CA SER A 326 -34.08 -2.61 0.34
C SER A 326 -33.19 -1.37 0.59
N LEU A 327 -32.02 -1.28 -0.06
CA LEU A 327 -31.04 -0.21 0.16
C LEU A 327 -31.62 1.20 0.04
N PRO A 328 -32.44 1.56 -0.97
CA PRO A 328 -33.02 2.90 -1.05
C PRO A 328 -33.90 3.28 0.13
N ASN A 329 -34.54 2.30 0.78
CA ASN A 329 -35.42 2.53 1.94
C ASN A 329 -34.63 2.65 3.26
N LEU A 330 -33.37 2.23 3.28
CA LEU A 330 -32.45 2.32 4.41
C LEU A 330 -31.64 3.61 4.40
N LEU A 331 -31.53 4.27 3.24
CA LEU A 331 -30.81 5.53 3.07
C LEU A 331 -31.76 6.73 3.18
N GLY A 332 -31.36 7.75 3.93
CA GLY A 332 -32.13 8.96 4.11
C GLY A 332 -31.31 10.16 4.59
N PRO A 333 -31.95 11.31 4.84
CA PRO A 333 -31.27 12.56 5.23
C PRO A 333 -30.47 12.45 6.53
N ARG A 334 -30.77 11.46 7.39
CA ARG A 334 -30.04 11.19 8.62
C ARG A 334 -28.88 10.21 8.43
N THR A 335 -28.79 9.52 7.31
CA THR A 335 -27.66 8.62 7.02
C THR A 335 -26.40 9.45 6.79
N ARG A 336 -25.42 9.31 7.68
CA ARG A 336 -24.14 10.02 7.61
C ARG A 336 -23.01 9.16 7.12
N LEU A 337 -23.07 7.86 7.42
CA LEU A 337 -22.04 6.90 7.08
C LEU A 337 -22.67 5.60 6.59
N VAL A 338 -22.09 5.05 5.53
CA VAL A 338 -22.26 3.67 5.11
C VAL A 338 -20.92 2.97 5.24
N SER A 339 -20.87 1.82 5.93
CA SER A 339 -19.65 1.03 6.00
C SER A 339 -19.91 -0.36 5.47
N VAL A 340 -19.14 -0.77 4.45
CA VAL A 340 -19.39 -1.98 3.68
C VAL A 340 -18.11 -2.75 3.40
N THR A 341 -18.13 -4.08 3.58
CA THR A 341 -17.07 -4.95 3.08
C THR A 341 -17.20 -5.15 1.57
N ALA A 342 -16.09 -4.98 0.84
CA ALA A 342 -16.10 -5.21 -0.60
C ALA A 342 -16.20 -6.70 -0.95
N VAL A 343 -15.61 -7.57 -0.11
CA VAL A 343 -15.69 -9.04 -0.27
C VAL A 343 -15.89 -9.67 1.10
N SER A 344 -16.93 -10.50 1.23
CA SER A 344 -17.19 -11.23 2.47
C SER A 344 -16.08 -12.24 2.79
N ASN A 345 -15.53 -12.15 3.98
CA ASN A 345 -14.50 -13.08 4.48
C ASN A 345 -15.06 -14.47 4.86
N VAL A 346 -16.38 -14.64 4.83
CA VAL A 346 -17.07 -15.92 5.09
C VAL A 346 -17.59 -16.52 3.79
N LEU A 347 -18.40 -15.78 3.04
CA LEU A 347 -19.11 -16.26 1.87
C LEU A 347 -18.27 -16.18 0.59
N GLY A 348 -17.24 -15.31 0.60
CA GLY A 348 -16.51 -14.94 -0.60
C GLY A 348 -17.30 -14.02 -1.54
N THR A 349 -18.53 -13.63 -1.18
CA THR A 349 -19.39 -12.76 -1.98
C THR A 349 -18.69 -11.45 -2.30
N ILE A 350 -18.68 -11.09 -3.59
CA ILE A 350 -18.20 -9.80 -4.09
C ILE A 350 -19.39 -8.84 -4.10
N ASN A 351 -19.34 -7.79 -3.28
CA ASN A 351 -20.40 -6.82 -3.13
C ASN A 351 -20.34 -5.71 -4.19
N PRO A 352 -21.48 -5.15 -4.62
CA PRO A 352 -21.56 -4.08 -5.62
C PRO A 352 -21.21 -2.72 -4.98
N VAL A 353 -19.94 -2.53 -4.59
CA VAL A 353 -19.48 -1.36 -3.82
C VAL A 353 -19.78 -0.05 -4.53
N GLY A 354 -19.57 0.01 -5.86
CA GLY A 354 -19.84 1.23 -6.64
C GLY A 354 -21.31 1.65 -6.58
N ASP A 355 -22.24 0.71 -6.65
CA ASP A 355 -23.68 1.01 -6.57
C ASP A 355 -24.07 1.50 -5.17
N ILE A 356 -23.48 0.90 -4.13
CA ILE A 356 -23.71 1.29 -2.72
C ILE A 356 -23.17 2.71 -2.49
N ILE A 357 -21.95 3.03 -2.96
CA ILE A 357 -21.36 4.35 -2.85
C ILE A 357 -22.21 5.39 -3.56
N ALA A 358 -22.59 5.12 -4.81
CA ALA A 358 -23.45 6.02 -5.57
C ALA A 358 -24.80 6.27 -4.89
N ALA A 359 -25.39 5.26 -4.24
CA ALA A 359 -26.63 5.40 -3.48
C ALA A 359 -26.43 6.23 -2.21
N ALA A 360 -25.37 5.99 -1.45
CA ALA A 360 -25.02 6.72 -0.23
C ALA A 360 -24.73 8.21 -0.51
N HIS A 361 -23.95 8.50 -1.55
CA HIS A 361 -23.62 9.89 -1.92
C HIS A 361 -24.85 10.70 -2.36
N ARG A 362 -25.89 10.08 -2.95
CA ARG A 362 -27.13 10.80 -3.29
C ARG A 362 -27.84 11.38 -2.07
N VAL A 363 -27.65 10.81 -0.89
CA VAL A 363 -28.22 11.33 0.37
C VAL A 363 -27.19 12.12 1.21
N GLY A 364 -25.97 12.30 0.70
CA GLY A 364 -24.88 13.03 1.37
C GLY A 364 -24.11 12.20 2.40
N ALA A 365 -24.34 10.89 2.47
CA ALA A 365 -23.62 9.99 3.37
C ALA A 365 -22.21 9.69 2.85
N LYS A 366 -21.23 9.58 3.76
CA LYS A 366 -19.87 9.14 3.47
C LYS A 366 -19.78 7.62 3.45
N VAL A 367 -18.80 7.07 2.71
CA VAL A 367 -18.66 5.61 2.58
C VAL A 367 -17.26 5.14 2.97
N PHE A 368 -17.23 4.20 3.93
CA PHE A 368 -16.04 3.45 4.30
C PHE A 368 -16.11 2.05 3.70
N VAL A 369 -15.07 1.65 2.97
CA VAL A 369 -14.96 0.34 2.34
C VAL A 369 -13.91 -0.51 3.06
N ASP A 370 -14.34 -1.62 3.68
CA ASP A 370 -13.43 -2.67 4.12
C ASP A 370 -13.01 -3.51 2.91
N ALA A 371 -11.79 -3.27 2.44
CA ALA A 371 -11.19 -3.94 1.29
C ALA A 371 -10.20 -5.06 1.69
N ALA A 372 -10.25 -5.53 2.95
CA ALA A 372 -9.31 -6.53 3.47
C ALA A 372 -9.29 -7.85 2.67
N GLN A 373 -10.40 -8.21 2.06
CA GLN A 373 -10.54 -9.40 1.21
C GLN A 373 -10.63 -9.05 -0.29
N SER A 374 -10.69 -7.78 -0.69
CA SER A 374 -10.73 -7.42 -2.12
C SER A 374 -9.35 -7.11 -2.68
N VAL A 375 -8.52 -6.34 -1.97
CA VAL A 375 -7.16 -6.00 -2.43
C VAL A 375 -6.31 -7.24 -2.73
N PRO A 376 -6.31 -8.32 -1.90
CA PRO A 376 -5.54 -9.52 -2.21
C PRO A 376 -6.03 -10.28 -3.45
N HIS A 377 -7.32 -10.22 -3.76
CA HIS A 377 -7.99 -11.14 -4.68
C HIS A 377 -8.49 -10.48 -5.97
N GLY A 378 -8.50 -9.15 -6.04
CA GLY A 378 -9.07 -8.44 -7.17
C GLY A 378 -8.54 -7.03 -7.35
N HIS A 379 -9.11 -6.35 -8.33
CA HIS A 379 -8.82 -4.95 -8.60
C HIS A 379 -9.59 -4.04 -7.65
N VAL A 380 -8.90 -3.09 -7.03
CA VAL A 380 -9.47 -2.02 -6.21
C VAL A 380 -9.01 -0.70 -6.79
N ASP A 381 -9.95 0.16 -7.14
CA ASP A 381 -9.68 1.49 -7.69
C ASP A 381 -10.50 2.51 -6.89
N ALA A 382 -9.82 3.28 -6.07
CA ALA A 382 -10.42 4.26 -5.18
C ALA A 382 -11.17 5.36 -5.95
N LYS A 383 -10.62 5.76 -7.10
CA LYS A 383 -11.19 6.78 -7.97
C LYS A 383 -12.42 6.27 -8.72
N ALA A 384 -12.32 5.06 -9.30
CA ALA A 384 -13.44 4.45 -10.01
C ALA A 384 -14.63 4.15 -9.08
N TRP A 385 -14.36 3.79 -7.83
CA TRP A 385 -15.39 3.58 -6.81
C TRP A 385 -15.93 4.90 -6.24
N ASP A 386 -15.16 5.98 -6.30
CA ASP A 386 -15.44 7.25 -5.60
C ASP A 386 -15.57 7.06 -4.08
N ALA A 387 -14.85 6.10 -3.49
CA ALA A 387 -14.90 5.80 -2.07
C ALA A 387 -14.32 6.94 -1.23
N ASP A 388 -14.94 7.24 -0.09
CA ASP A 388 -14.43 8.25 0.84
C ASP A 388 -13.25 7.72 1.66
N TRP A 389 -13.30 6.43 2.08
CA TRP A 389 -12.19 5.70 2.70
C TRP A 389 -12.16 4.25 2.22
N ILE A 390 -10.95 3.71 2.09
CA ILE A 390 -10.69 2.28 1.82
C ILE A 390 -9.63 1.79 2.78
N ALA A 391 -9.85 0.63 3.41
CA ALA A 391 -8.87 0.05 4.32
C ALA A 391 -8.60 -1.42 4.04
N PHE A 392 -7.32 -1.82 4.23
CA PHE A 392 -6.91 -3.21 4.14
C PHE A 392 -5.68 -3.51 5.01
N SER A 393 -5.33 -4.80 5.14
CA SER A 393 -4.24 -5.28 5.99
C SER A 393 -3.16 -5.95 5.15
N GLY A 394 -1.89 -5.63 5.42
CA GLY A 394 -0.73 -6.17 4.71
C GLY A 394 -0.66 -7.69 4.73
N HIS A 395 -0.92 -8.29 5.90
CA HIS A 395 -0.80 -9.75 6.10
C HIS A 395 -1.77 -10.61 5.26
N LYS A 396 -2.76 -10.01 4.60
CA LYS A 396 -3.67 -10.71 3.70
C LYS A 396 -3.26 -10.60 2.23
N MET A 397 -2.43 -9.59 1.90
CA MET A 397 -1.96 -9.32 0.55
C MET A 397 -0.45 -9.57 0.40
N LEU A 398 0.06 -10.70 0.88
CA LEU A 398 1.47 -11.13 0.84
C LEU A 398 2.42 -10.29 1.72
N GLY A 399 1.96 -9.20 2.31
CA GLY A 399 2.74 -8.29 3.13
C GLY A 399 2.92 -8.76 4.57
N PRO A 400 3.69 -8.03 5.39
CA PRO A 400 3.91 -8.34 6.80
C PRO A 400 2.66 -8.21 7.67
N THR A 401 2.74 -8.74 8.89
CA THR A 401 1.80 -8.44 9.98
C THR A 401 2.13 -7.08 10.59
N GLY A 402 1.17 -6.47 11.31
CA GLY A 402 1.40 -5.21 12.02
C GLY A 402 1.37 -3.97 11.15
N ILE A 403 1.09 -4.12 9.86
CA ILE A 403 0.93 -3.03 8.90
C ILE A 403 -0.39 -3.17 8.14
N GLY A 404 -1.03 -2.05 7.86
CA GLY A 404 -2.16 -1.90 6.97
C GLY A 404 -2.19 -0.52 6.36
N VAL A 405 -3.17 -0.30 5.54
CA VAL A 405 -3.34 0.95 4.77
C VAL A 405 -4.75 1.47 4.97
N LEU A 406 -4.84 2.78 5.17
CA LEU A 406 -6.04 3.56 5.01
C LEU A 406 -5.83 4.55 3.87
N TYR A 407 -6.61 4.42 2.82
CA TYR A 407 -6.84 5.48 1.84
C TYR A 407 -7.96 6.37 2.34
N GLY A 408 -7.85 7.67 2.13
CA GLY A 408 -8.93 8.63 2.34
C GLY A 408 -8.84 9.79 1.38
N LYS A 409 -10.00 10.30 0.91
CA LYS A 409 -10.03 11.52 0.09
C LYS A 409 -9.33 12.66 0.82
N ARG A 410 -8.49 13.42 0.10
CA ARG A 410 -7.66 14.51 0.66
C ARG A 410 -8.46 15.46 1.54
N GLU A 411 -9.57 15.98 1.04
CA GLU A 411 -10.41 16.94 1.75
C GLU A 411 -11.00 16.39 3.06
N LEU A 412 -11.29 15.10 3.11
CA LEU A 412 -11.73 14.43 4.32
C LEU A 412 -10.60 14.30 5.34
N LEU A 413 -9.44 13.81 4.90
CA LEU A 413 -8.26 13.67 5.76
C LEU A 413 -7.80 15.02 6.33
N GLU A 414 -7.83 16.10 5.53
CA GLU A 414 -7.47 17.45 5.98
C GLU A 414 -8.45 17.99 7.03
N SER A 415 -9.73 17.65 6.93
CA SER A 415 -10.78 18.06 7.89
C SER A 415 -10.78 17.25 9.19
N MET A 416 -10.17 16.05 9.19
CA MET A 416 -10.17 15.15 10.33
C MET A 416 -9.16 15.57 11.41
N PRO A 417 -9.57 15.64 12.71
CA PRO A 417 -8.62 15.83 13.80
C PRO A 417 -7.68 14.63 13.96
N PRO A 418 -6.50 14.81 14.58
CA PRO A 418 -5.60 13.70 14.90
C PRO A 418 -6.31 12.62 15.74
N PHE A 419 -5.95 11.36 15.48
CA PHE A 419 -6.47 10.20 16.23
C PHE A 419 -5.58 9.87 17.44
N LEU A 420 -4.29 9.70 17.20
CA LEU A 420 -3.29 9.43 18.23
C LEU A 420 -2.41 10.67 18.43
N GLY A 421 -2.04 10.97 19.67
CA GLY A 421 -1.11 12.04 20.01
C GLY A 421 0.30 11.48 20.27
N GLY A 422 1.33 12.21 19.81
CA GLY A 422 2.72 11.81 20.04
C GLY A 422 3.72 12.56 19.18
N GLY A 423 4.91 12.01 19.06
CA GLY A 423 5.92 12.49 18.11
C GLY A 423 5.50 12.19 16.67
N ASN A 424 6.17 12.76 15.69
CA ASN A 424 5.95 12.66 14.25
C ASN A 424 4.67 13.37 13.74
N MET A 425 3.55 13.25 14.42
CA MET A 425 2.25 13.77 14.00
C MET A 425 2.05 15.27 14.29
N ILE A 426 3.06 15.97 14.78
CA ILE A 426 3.02 17.38 15.15
C ILE A 426 3.94 18.22 14.26
N GLN A 427 3.48 19.43 13.89
CA GLN A 427 4.33 20.50 13.36
C GLN A 427 5.08 21.22 14.48
N SER A 428 4.37 21.53 15.58
CA SER A 428 4.93 22.14 16.77
C SER A 428 4.17 21.76 18.02
N VAL A 429 4.84 21.80 19.18
CA VAL A 429 4.23 21.59 20.50
C VAL A 429 4.77 22.66 21.47
N SER A 430 3.90 23.18 22.30
CA SER A 430 4.21 24.15 23.36
C SER A 430 3.60 23.69 24.68
N ARG A 431 3.82 24.46 25.76
CA ARG A 431 3.17 24.20 27.06
C ARG A 431 1.65 24.31 27.01
N ASN A 432 1.10 25.08 26.06
CA ASN A 432 -0.32 25.41 25.99
C ASN A 432 -1.08 24.64 24.91
N GLY A 433 -0.40 23.82 24.09
CA GLY A 433 -1.04 23.08 23.02
C GLY A 433 -0.06 22.65 21.93
N PHE A 434 -0.61 22.07 20.87
CA PHE A 434 0.17 21.61 19.73
C PHE A 434 -0.51 21.98 18.42
N VAL A 435 0.29 22.04 17.34
CA VAL A 435 -0.18 22.16 15.97
C VAL A 435 0.09 20.80 15.29
N PRO A 436 -0.95 20.13 14.75
CA PRO A 436 -0.75 18.87 14.06
C PRO A 436 0.04 19.07 12.75
N ALA A 437 0.74 18.02 12.32
CA ALA A 437 1.37 17.97 11.01
C ALA A 437 0.30 17.94 9.90
N SER A 438 0.74 18.16 8.66
CA SER A 438 -0.09 17.87 7.48
C SER A 438 -0.28 16.37 7.30
N ILE A 439 -1.25 16.01 6.45
CA ILE A 439 -1.44 14.62 6.02
C ILE A 439 -0.21 14.15 5.20
N PRO A 440 0.15 12.86 5.24
CA PRO A 440 -0.43 11.78 6.02
C PRO A 440 0.04 11.74 7.49
N HIS A 441 1.12 12.46 7.83
CA HIS A 441 1.85 12.36 9.10
C HIS A 441 0.99 12.70 10.33
N ARG A 442 -0.06 13.53 10.16
CA ARG A 442 -1.05 13.82 11.22
C ARG A 442 -1.64 12.57 11.86
N PHE A 443 -1.72 11.46 11.10
CA PHE A 443 -2.32 10.20 11.53
C PHE A 443 -1.30 9.11 11.84
N GLU A 444 0.01 9.41 11.67
CA GLU A 444 1.11 8.47 11.87
C GLU A 444 1.94 8.87 13.10
N ALA A 445 1.35 8.72 14.29
CA ALA A 445 1.99 9.10 15.55
C ALA A 445 3.07 8.10 15.98
N GLY A 446 4.21 8.61 16.47
CA GLY A 446 5.33 7.79 16.95
C GLY A 446 6.21 7.26 15.83
N THR A 447 7.08 6.29 16.16
CA THR A 447 7.88 5.59 15.16
C THR A 447 6.99 4.60 14.42
N ALA A 448 6.92 4.76 13.11
CA ALA A 448 6.14 3.86 12.24
C ALA A 448 6.69 2.43 12.24
N PRO A 449 5.91 1.42 11.84
CA PRO A 449 6.40 0.08 11.53
C PRO A 449 7.19 0.11 10.20
N ILE A 450 8.43 0.62 10.28
CA ILE A 450 9.24 1.05 9.14
C ILE A 450 9.52 -0.11 8.17
N VAL A 451 9.99 -1.24 8.70
CA VAL A 451 10.38 -2.41 7.89
C VAL A 451 9.16 -3.06 7.25
N GLU A 452 8.07 -3.11 7.99
CA GLU A 452 6.78 -3.63 7.52
C GLU A 452 6.21 -2.73 6.41
N ALA A 453 6.31 -1.40 6.56
CA ALA A 453 5.87 -0.46 5.54
C ALA A 453 6.69 -0.60 4.24
N ILE A 454 8.03 -0.68 4.35
CA ILE A 454 8.93 -0.89 3.21
C ILE A 454 8.60 -2.22 2.51
N ALA A 455 8.35 -3.28 3.26
CA ALA A 455 8.06 -4.61 2.72
C ALA A 455 6.69 -4.72 2.04
N MET A 456 5.83 -3.71 2.14
CA MET A 456 4.61 -3.63 1.34
C MET A 456 4.92 -3.44 -0.15
N GLN A 457 6.02 -2.76 -0.52
CA GLN A 457 6.36 -2.54 -1.91
C GLN A 457 6.57 -3.85 -2.69
N PRO A 458 7.47 -4.79 -2.29
CA PRO A 458 7.61 -6.05 -3.00
C PRO A 458 6.36 -6.93 -2.95
N ALA A 459 5.48 -6.77 -1.96
CA ALA A 459 4.18 -7.44 -1.95
C ALA A 459 3.25 -6.91 -3.04
N VAL A 460 3.16 -5.58 -3.20
CA VAL A 460 2.41 -4.91 -4.29
C VAL A 460 2.95 -5.33 -5.66
N GLU A 461 4.27 -5.23 -5.85
CA GLU A 461 4.92 -5.60 -7.11
C GLU A 461 4.67 -7.07 -7.48
N TYR A 462 4.69 -7.97 -6.49
CA TYR A 462 4.40 -9.38 -6.72
C TYR A 462 2.96 -9.59 -7.21
N LEU A 463 1.96 -8.99 -6.54
CA LEU A 463 0.56 -9.07 -6.95
C LEU A 463 0.33 -8.50 -8.36
N GLN A 464 0.95 -7.36 -8.68
CA GLN A 464 0.85 -6.74 -9.99
C GLN A 464 1.44 -7.62 -11.11
N ARG A 465 2.54 -8.34 -10.81
CA ARG A 465 3.18 -9.27 -11.77
C ARG A 465 2.35 -10.53 -12.01
N VAL A 466 1.63 -11.02 -11.00
CA VAL A 466 0.69 -12.15 -11.17
C VAL A 466 -0.56 -11.69 -11.91
N GLY A 467 -1.08 -10.53 -11.56
CA GLY A 467 -2.26 -9.90 -12.15
C GLY A 467 -3.57 -10.32 -11.51
N SER A 468 -4.41 -9.35 -11.20
CA SER A 468 -5.68 -9.54 -10.47
C SER A 468 -6.63 -10.50 -11.18
N ASP A 469 -6.76 -10.39 -12.51
CA ASP A 469 -7.65 -11.26 -13.29
C ASP A 469 -7.18 -12.72 -13.27
N ALA A 470 -5.87 -12.95 -13.35
CA ALA A 470 -5.29 -14.28 -13.27
C ALA A 470 -5.49 -14.89 -11.87
N ILE A 471 -5.29 -14.10 -10.81
CA ILE A 471 -5.54 -14.50 -9.42
C ILE A 471 -7.01 -14.93 -9.26
N LEU A 472 -7.95 -14.04 -9.57
CA LEU A 472 -9.39 -14.31 -9.40
C LEU A 472 -9.88 -15.49 -10.24
N SER A 473 -9.39 -15.62 -11.48
CA SER A 473 -9.73 -16.74 -12.36
C SER A 473 -9.25 -18.07 -11.78
N HIS A 474 -8.02 -18.14 -11.28
CA HIS A 474 -7.46 -19.33 -10.66
C HIS A 474 -8.21 -19.71 -9.38
N GLU A 475 -8.46 -18.74 -8.51
CA GLU A 475 -9.21 -18.94 -7.27
C GLU A 475 -10.63 -19.46 -7.52
N ARG A 476 -11.31 -18.90 -8.51
CA ARG A 476 -12.65 -19.37 -8.92
C ARG A 476 -12.61 -20.82 -9.44
N LYS A 477 -11.57 -21.18 -10.20
CA LYS A 477 -11.36 -22.56 -10.66
C LYS A 477 -11.23 -23.51 -9.48
N LEU A 478 -10.42 -23.18 -8.48
CA LEU A 478 -10.24 -23.99 -7.27
C LEU A 478 -11.51 -24.04 -6.43
N ALA A 479 -12.17 -22.90 -6.23
CA ALA A 479 -13.44 -22.84 -5.48
C ALA A 479 -14.55 -23.65 -6.15
N LYS A 480 -14.67 -23.58 -7.47
CA LYS A 480 -15.63 -24.39 -8.25
C LYS A 480 -15.40 -25.87 -8.02
N ARG A 481 -14.15 -26.34 -8.18
CA ARG A 481 -13.78 -27.73 -7.93
C ARG A 481 -14.10 -28.16 -6.50
N ALA A 482 -13.81 -27.31 -5.50
CA ALA A 482 -14.13 -27.59 -4.11
C ALA A 482 -15.65 -27.69 -3.87
N ILE A 483 -16.43 -26.75 -4.41
CA ILE A 483 -17.89 -26.76 -4.29
C ILE A 483 -18.49 -28.01 -4.94
N GLU A 484 -18.05 -28.37 -6.13
CA GLU A 484 -18.52 -29.58 -6.85
C GLU A 484 -18.24 -30.85 -6.02
N GLY A 485 -17.02 -31.00 -5.49
CA GLY A 485 -16.67 -32.16 -4.69
C GLY A 485 -17.36 -32.20 -3.32
N LEU A 486 -17.39 -31.08 -2.60
CA LEU A 486 -18.02 -30.97 -1.28
C LEU A 486 -19.55 -31.20 -1.35
N SER A 487 -20.20 -30.75 -2.41
CA SER A 487 -21.66 -30.91 -2.60
C SER A 487 -22.11 -32.37 -2.77
N GLN A 488 -21.18 -33.29 -3.06
CA GLN A 488 -21.48 -34.73 -3.10
C GLN A 488 -21.55 -35.37 -1.70
N ILE A 489 -21.05 -34.67 -0.67
CA ILE A 489 -21.00 -35.18 0.69
C ILE A 489 -22.40 -35.05 1.32
N GLN A 490 -23.00 -36.17 1.72
CA GLN A 490 -24.34 -36.18 2.30
C GLN A 490 -24.45 -35.23 3.50
N GLY A 491 -25.48 -34.39 3.53
CA GLY A 491 -25.77 -33.45 4.61
C GLY A 491 -24.82 -32.22 4.66
N LEU A 492 -23.89 -32.07 3.74
CA LEU A 492 -23.10 -30.88 3.59
C LEU A 492 -23.87 -29.78 2.87
N ARG A 493 -23.83 -28.57 3.40
CA ARG A 493 -24.34 -27.35 2.79
C ARG A 493 -23.19 -26.36 2.61
N VAL A 494 -22.92 -26.00 1.37
CA VAL A 494 -21.99 -24.91 1.05
C VAL A 494 -22.68 -23.56 1.30
N LEU A 495 -21.93 -22.59 1.82
CA LEU A 495 -22.38 -21.23 2.10
C LEU A 495 -21.74 -20.28 1.10
N GLY A 496 -22.53 -19.48 0.43
CA GLY A 496 -22.08 -18.46 -0.50
C GLY A 496 -22.80 -18.49 -1.85
N PRO A 497 -22.68 -17.43 -2.64
CA PRO A 497 -23.37 -17.27 -3.90
C PRO A 497 -22.77 -18.13 -5.01
N ALA A 498 -23.34 -18.02 -6.23
CA ALA A 498 -22.81 -18.61 -7.44
C ALA A 498 -21.35 -18.21 -7.68
N ILE A 499 -20.58 -19.05 -8.39
CA ILE A 499 -19.13 -18.90 -8.53
C ILE A 499 -18.72 -17.59 -9.22
N GLU A 500 -19.56 -17.08 -10.10
CA GLU A 500 -19.35 -15.82 -10.82
C GLU A 500 -19.37 -14.59 -9.90
N GLN A 501 -20.01 -14.72 -8.74
CA GLN A 501 -20.23 -13.63 -7.77
C GLN A 501 -19.34 -13.76 -6.54
N LYS A 502 -18.32 -14.62 -6.58
CA LYS A 502 -17.45 -14.87 -5.42
C LYS A 502 -15.97 -15.01 -5.77
N THR A 503 -15.15 -14.95 -4.71
CA THR A 503 -13.70 -15.25 -4.73
C THR A 503 -13.42 -16.70 -4.33
N GLY A 504 -12.15 -17.03 -4.09
CA GLY A 504 -11.67 -18.35 -3.68
C GLY A 504 -12.06 -18.83 -2.26
N ILE A 505 -13.09 -18.25 -1.65
CA ILE A 505 -13.53 -18.60 -0.28
C ILE A 505 -14.71 -19.58 -0.35
N VAL A 506 -14.58 -20.71 0.34
CA VAL A 506 -15.62 -21.74 0.41
C VAL A 506 -15.88 -22.09 1.87
N SER A 507 -17.02 -21.64 2.40
CA SER A 507 -17.49 -22.01 3.74
C SER A 507 -18.58 -23.07 3.64
N PHE A 508 -18.65 -23.95 4.63
CA PHE A 508 -19.62 -25.03 4.64
C PHE A 508 -19.96 -25.50 6.07
N VAL A 509 -21.09 -26.16 6.19
CA VAL A 509 -21.54 -26.87 7.38
C VAL A 509 -21.99 -28.28 7.02
N ILE A 510 -21.94 -29.22 7.96
CA ILE A 510 -22.38 -30.60 7.77
C ILE A 510 -23.39 -30.93 8.86
N SER A 511 -24.58 -31.38 8.46
CA SER A 511 -25.63 -31.77 9.39
C SER A 511 -25.19 -32.93 10.27
N GLY A 512 -25.29 -32.74 11.59
CA GLY A 512 -24.90 -33.74 12.59
C GLY A 512 -23.40 -33.90 12.83
N VAL A 513 -22.53 -33.04 12.25
CA VAL A 513 -21.08 -33.05 12.46
C VAL A 513 -20.63 -31.66 12.87
N HIS A 514 -20.00 -31.54 14.05
CA HIS A 514 -19.49 -30.25 14.50
C HIS A 514 -18.27 -29.83 13.67
N SER A 515 -18.20 -28.56 13.26
CA SER A 515 -17.12 -28.06 12.40
C SER A 515 -15.73 -28.22 12.99
N ASP A 516 -15.58 -28.16 14.34
CA ASP A 516 -14.30 -28.41 15.01
C ASP A 516 -13.76 -29.82 14.78
N GLN A 517 -14.62 -30.84 14.72
CA GLN A 517 -14.22 -32.22 14.41
C GLN A 517 -13.61 -32.31 13.01
N ILE A 518 -14.21 -31.58 12.07
CA ILE A 518 -13.71 -31.48 10.67
C ILE A 518 -12.30 -30.82 10.69
N GLY A 519 -12.19 -29.66 11.36
CA GLY A 519 -10.93 -28.94 11.47
C GLY A 519 -9.80 -29.75 12.10
N GLN A 520 -10.08 -30.45 13.22
CA GLN A 520 -9.11 -31.31 13.90
C GLN A 520 -8.67 -32.49 13.04
N TYR A 521 -9.60 -33.16 12.35
CA TYR A 521 -9.27 -34.25 11.45
C TYR A 521 -8.37 -33.79 10.29
N LEU A 522 -8.73 -32.68 9.63
CA LEU A 522 -7.95 -32.12 8.53
C LEU A 522 -6.56 -31.68 8.98
N ASN A 523 -6.45 -31.03 10.15
CA ASN A 523 -5.16 -30.63 10.71
C ASN A 523 -4.23 -31.84 10.94
N ALA A 524 -4.77 -32.98 11.42
CA ALA A 524 -3.99 -34.21 11.58
C ALA A 524 -3.50 -34.80 10.24
N LYS A 525 -4.07 -34.33 9.11
CA LYS A 525 -3.63 -34.67 7.74
C LYS A 525 -2.79 -33.60 7.08
N GLY A 526 -2.38 -32.56 7.81
CA GLY A 526 -1.59 -31.45 7.27
C GLY A 526 -2.41 -30.42 6.50
N ILE A 527 -3.75 -30.49 6.55
CA ILE A 527 -4.64 -29.57 5.83
C ILE A 527 -5.15 -28.50 6.81
N ALA A 528 -4.69 -27.27 6.61
CA ALA A 528 -5.03 -26.12 7.45
C ALA A 528 -6.27 -25.40 6.88
N ILE A 529 -7.38 -25.46 7.59
CA ILE A 529 -8.60 -24.68 7.34
C ILE A 529 -8.97 -23.90 8.60
N ARG A 530 -9.94 -23.02 8.52
CA ARG A 530 -10.48 -22.29 9.66
C ARG A 530 -11.85 -22.81 10.07
N VAL A 531 -12.12 -22.78 11.39
CA VAL A 531 -13.43 -23.13 11.96
C VAL A 531 -13.87 -22.02 12.91
N GLY A 532 -15.15 -21.75 12.99
CA GLY A 532 -15.73 -20.76 13.89
C GLY A 532 -16.70 -19.78 13.21
N HIS A 533 -16.89 -18.61 13.82
CA HIS A 533 -17.73 -17.52 13.26
C HIS A 533 -16.98 -16.64 12.27
N HIS A 534 -15.69 -16.86 12.06
CA HIS A 534 -14.80 -16.06 11.17
C HIS A 534 -14.89 -14.55 11.43
N CYS A 535 -15.14 -14.13 12.68
CA CYS A 535 -15.39 -12.74 13.08
C CYS A 535 -16.57 -12.07 12.35
N ALA A 536 -17.62 -12.83 12.02
CA ALA A 536 -18.84 -12.36 11.36
C ALA A 536 -20.07 -13.05 12.01
N MET A 537 -20.28 -12.79 13.30
CA MET A 537 -21.39 -13.40 14.06
C MET A 537 -22.77 -13.00 13.52
N PRO A 538 -23.07 -11.73 13.17
CA PRO A 538 -24.38 -11.37 12.62
C PRO A 538 -24.74 -12.15 11.36
N LEU A 539 -23.77 -12.42 10.49
CA LEU A 539 -23.99 -13.24 9.29
C LEU A 539 -24.32 -14.69 9.64
N HIS A 540 -23.66 -15.28 10.65
CA HIS A 540 -23.96 -16.64 11.11
C HIS A 540 -25.34 -16.72 11.75
N GLU A 541 -25.73 -15.71 12.53
CA GLU A 541 -27.05 -15.58 13.13
C GLU A 541 -28.15 -15.48 12.05
N ARG A 542 -27.93 -14.66 10.99
CA ARG A 542 -28.86 -14.51 9.84
C ARG A 542 -29.22 -15.86 9.22
N PHE A 543 -28.26 -16.78 9.15
CA PHE A 543 -28.48 -18.10 8.54
C PHE A 543 -28.75 -19.24 9.55
N GLY A 544 -28.90 -18.93 10.83
CA GLY A 544 -29.11 -19.91 11.90
C GLY A 544 -27.96 -20.90 12.07
N ILE A 545 -26.73 -20.45 11.85
CA ILE A 545 -25.52 -21.25 11.89
C ILE A 545 -24.70 -20.88 13.13
N GLY A 546 -24.38 -21.86 13.99
CA GLY A 546 -23.52 -21.61 15.14
C GLY A 546 -22.07 -21.35 14.71
N VAL A 547 -21.47 -22.28 14.01
CA VAL A 547 -20.09 -22.22 13.49
C VAL A 547 -20.02 -22.89 12.11
N SER A 548 -19.08 -22.46 11.28
CA SER A 548 -18.81 -23.06 9.96
C SER A 548 -17.35 -23.44 9.80
N ALA A 549 -17.05 -24.36 8.88
CA ALA A 549 -15.71 -24.61 8.38
C ALA A 549 -15.50 -23.76 7.11
N ARG A 550 -14.28 -23.21 6.95
CA ARG A 550 -13.94 -22.37 5.82
C ARG A 550 -12.59 -22.79 5.24
N ALA A 551 -12.58 -23.18 3.98
CA ALA A 551 -11.39 -23.25 3.16
C ALA A 551 -11.30 -21.99 2.30
N SER A 552 -10.13 -21.41 2.19
CA SER A 552 -9.87 -20.22 1.37
C SER A 552 -8.61 -20.44 0.54
N PHE A 553 -8.79 -20.40 -0.75
CA PHE A 553 -7.75 -20.62 -1.74
C PHE A 553 -7.08 -19.31 -2.13
N TYR A 554 -5.84 -19.42 -2.61
CA TYR A 554 -5.10 -18.32 -3.19
C TYR A 554 -4.34 -18.81 -4.42
N PHE A 555 -3.73 -17.92 -5.17
CA PHE A 555 -3.13 -18.25 -6.47
C PHE A 555 -1.99 -19.28 -6.41
N TYR A 556 -1.37 -19.53 -5.26
CA TYR A 556 -0.35 -20.56 -5.08
C TYR A 556 -0.89 -21.94 -4.67
N ASN A 557 -2.20 -22.06 -4.45
CA ASN A 557 -2.84 -23.34 -4.18
C ASN A 557 -3.07 -24.15 -5.47
N THR A 558 -3.20 -25.47 -5.33
CA THR A 558 -3.30 -26.41 -6.44
C THR A 558 -4.60 -27.21 -6.43
N GLU A 559 -4.97 -27.76 -7.59
CA GLU A 559 -6.16 -28.64 -7.68
C GLU A 559 -6.01 -29.90 -6.82
N SER A 560 -4.79 -30.46 -6.69
CA SER A 560 -4.54 -31.62 -5.83
C SER A 560 -4.76 -31.30 -4.32
N GLU A 561 -4.49 -30.08 -3.89
CA GLU A 561 -4.82 -29.64 -2.53
C GLU A 561 -6.32 -29.54 -2.29
N VAL A 562 -7.09 -29.14 -3.33
CA VAL A 562 -8.55 -29.16 -3.29
C VAL A 562 -9.08 -30.60 -3.19
N ASP A 563 -8.52 -31.52 -3.98
CA ASP A 563 -8.92 -32.94 -3.93
C ASP A 563 -8.64 -33.55 -2.55
N ALA A 564 -7.48 -33.24 -1.96
CA ALA A 564 -7.14 -33.67 -0.60
C ALA A 564 -8.12 -33.09 0.44
N LEU A 565 -8.53 -31.83 0.30
CA LEU A 565 -9.54 -31.22 1.15
C LEU A 565 -10.87 -31.99 1.07
N VAL A 566 -11.39 -32.25 -0.14
CA VAL A 566 -12.68 -32.93 -0.36
C VAL A 566 -12.65 -34.33 0.26
N GLN A 567 -11.61 -35.12 -0.02
CA GLN A 567 -11.42 -36.46 0.56
C GLN A 567 -11.34 -36.42 2.09
N GLY A 568 -10.60 -35.44 2.61
CA GLY A 568 -10.46 -35.24 4.05
C GLY A 568 -11.79 -34.89 4.74
N VAL A 569 -12.59 -34.00 4.14
CA VAL A 569 -13.92 -33.62 4.65
C VAL A 569 -14.89 -34.79 4.59
N GLU A 570 -14.93 -35.54 3.49
CA GLU A 570 -15.75 -36.75 3.36
C GLU A 570 -15.46 -37.77 4.47
N LYS A 571 -14.18 -38.01 4.72
CA LYS A 571 -13.76 -38.95 5.77
C LYS A 571 -14.12 -38.44 7.17
N ALA A 572 -13.87 -37.15 7.46
CA ALA A 572 -14.26 -36.53 8.70
C ALA A 572 -15.77 -36.63 8.95
N ALA A 573 -16.58 -36.35 7.92
CA ALA A 573 -18.02 -36.47 7.98
C ALA A 573 -18.48 -37.92 8.29
N SER A 574 -17.84 -38.92 7.68
CA SER A 574 -18.14 -40.34 7.91
C SER A 574 -17.82 -40.81 9.35
N LEU A 575 -16.78 -40.24 9.96
CA LEU A 575 -16.40 -40.56 11.34
C LEU A 575 -17.28 -39.83 12.35
N GLY A 576 -17.58 -38.54 12.13
CA GLY A 576 -18.42 -37.74 13.01
C GLY A 576 -19.86 -38.22 13.14
N ARG A 577 -20.40 -38.93 12.13
CA ARG A 577 -21.76 -39.54 12.20
C ARG A 577 -21.79 -40.86 12.98
N LYS A 578 -20.66 -41.45 13.25
CA LYS A 578 -20.55 -42.70 14.02
C LYS A 578 -20.34 -42.48 15.50
N SER A 579 -19.97 -41.26 15.88
CA SER A 579 -19.80 -40.80 17.26
C SER A 579 -21.07 -40.13 17.77
#